data_5055141ce60f497179a6d1806784f61f
#
_entry.id   5055141ce60f497179a6d1806784f61f
#
_cell.length_a   1.000
_cell.length_b   1.000
_cell.length_c   1.000
_cell.angle_alpha   90.00
_cell.angle_beta   90.00
_cell.angle_gamma   90.00
#
_symmetry.space_group_name_H-M   'P 1'
#
loop_
_entity.id
_entity.type
_entity.pdbx_description
1 polymer ?
#
loop_
_entity_poly.entity_id
_entity_poly.type
_entity_poly.pdbx_seq_one_letter_code
_entity_poly.pdbx_strand_id
1 'polypeptide(L)'
;DFDSVPYPDKPLVPFIKVVQDRCVLEIQRGCIRECRFCQAGSVYKPLREKSLETLKKLAIDMLKATGNEEISLSSLSTSDYSKIKELIDFLIEECKSRHINISLPSLRIDAFSLDVMSKVQDVKKSSITFAPEAGTQRMRNVINKGLTEEDIINGCTQAFSAGWNKVKLYFMLGQPTETNDDVDGIMDLCEKIAEVYYETVPKEQRKGKCQITASSSFFVPKPFTPFQWAPMCEAHTFLDKAKRVNDKLKTLLNRKSIRYN
;
A
#
# COMPACT_ATOMS: atom_id res chain seq x y z
N ASP A 1 -12.03 -25.19 1.12
CA ASP A 1 -11.61 -24.72 2.45
C ASP A 1 -10.14 -24.28 2.39
N PHE A 2 -9.84 -23.03 2.73
CA PHE A 2 -8.48 -22.48 2.63
C PHE A 2 -7.62 -22.84 3.86
N ASP A 3 -8.24 -23.20 4.96
CA ASP A 3 -7.54 -23.69 6.15
C ASP A 3 -6.94 -25.09 5.95
N SER A 4 -7.55 -25.90 5.10
CA SER A 4 -7.06 -27.25 4.78
C SER A 4 -5.89 -27.29 3.82
N VAL A 5 -5.54 -26.13 3.19
CA VAL A 5 -4.39 -26.06 2.28
C VAL A 5 -3.10 -26.12 3.10
N PRO A 6 -2.17 -27.05 2.78
CA PRO A 6 -0.88 -27.14 3.45
C PRO A 6 -0.14 -25.80 3.43
N TYR A 7 0.34 -25.36 4.57
CA TYR A 7 1.13 -24.14 4.71
C TYR A 7 2.36 -24.44 5.59
N PRO A 8 3.55 -23.95 5.21
CA PRO A 8 4.77 -24.19 5.97
C PRO A 8 4.67 -23.61 7.38
N ASP A 9 4.61 -24.44 8.40
CA ASP A 9 4.68 -24.06 9.82
C ASP A 9 6.14 -23.90 10.29
N LYS A 10 7.08 -24.46 9.54
CA LYS A 10 8.55 -24.41 9.77
C LYS A 10 9.27 -23.97 8.49
N PRO A 11 9.14 -22.69 8.09
CA PRO A 11 9.80 -22.22 6.88
C PRO A 11 11.32 -22.33 7.00
N LEU A 12 11.98 -22.54 5.86
CA LEU A 12 13.44 -22.60 5.80
C LEU A 12 14.05 -21.24 6.12
N VAL A 13 14.99 -21.20 7.04
CA VAL A 13 15.75 -20.00 7.37
C VAL A 13 17.06 -20.02 6.56
N PRO A 14 17.35 -19.00 5.74
CA PRO A 14 18.58 -18.96 4.97
C PRO A 14 19.79 -18.77 5.87
N PHE A 15 20.90 -19.46 5.51
CA PHE A 15 22.17 -19.30 6.23
C PHE A 15 22.85 -17.97 5.92
N ILE A 16 22.62 -17.41 4.74
CA ILE A 16 23.17 -16.13 4.32
C ILE A 16 22.16 -14.99 4.57
N LYS A 17 22.66 -13.77 4.71
CA LYS A 17 21.80 -12.58 4.83
C LYS A 17 20.95 -12.39 3.58
N VAL A 18 19.64 -12.29 3.76
CA VAL A 18 18.65 -12.06 2.69
C VAL A 18 17.92 -10.74 2.90
N VAL A 19 17.29 -10.24 1.83
CA VAL A 19 16.55 -8.98 1.87
C VAL A 19 15.23 -9.11 2.65
N GLN A 20 14.62 -10.29 2.64
CA GLN A 20 13.30 -10.58 3.24
C GLN A 20 13.46 -11.62 4.35
N ASP A 21 14.18 -11.26 5.42
CA ASP A 21 14.40 -12.14 6.58
C ASP A 21 13.26 -11.98 7.60
N ARG A 22 12.13 -12.65 7.34
CA ARG A 22 10.92 -12.54 8.15
C ARG A 22 9.97 -13.71 7.95
N CYS A 23 9.14 -13.98 8.95
CA CYS A 23 7.98 -14.85 8.78
C CYS A 23 6.94 -14.16 7.89
N VAL A 24 6.42 -14.89 6.91
CA VAL A 24 5.33 -14.39 6.05
C VAL A 24 4.08 -15.22 6.31
N LEU A 25 3.00 -14.59 6.74
CA LEU A 25 1.73 -15.22 7.04
C LEU A 25 0.70 -14.86 5.97
N GLU A 26 0.36 -15.80 5.08
CA GLU A 26 -0.68 -15.60 4.05
C GLU A 26 -2.06 -15.68 4.71
N ILE A 27 -2.72 -14.52 4.84
CA ILE A 27 -4.01 -14.40 5.54
C ILE A 27 -5.20 -14.67 4.62
N GLN A 28 -5.05 -14.31 3.34
CA GLN A 28 -6.08 -14.52 2.32
C GLN A 28 -5.46 -14.61 0.94
N ARG A 29 -6.18 -15.24 0.01
CA ARG A 29 -5.82 -15.34 -1.40
C ARG A 29 -6.97 -14.88 -2.27
N GLY A 30 -6.65 -14.05 -3.28
CA GLY A 30 -7.62 -13.33 -4.09
C GLY A 30 -7.83 -11.90 -3.63
N CYS A 31 -8.70 -11.18 -4.32
CA CYS A 31 -9.06 -9.78 -4.00
C CYS A 31 -10.48 -9.49 -4.49
N ILE A 32 -11.24 -8.73 -3.69
CA ILE A 32 -12.61 -8.31 -4.01
C ILE A 32 -12.69 -7.04 -4.86
N ARG A 33 -11.57 -6.35 -5.10
CA ARG A 33 -11.57 -4.95 -5.57
C ARG A 33 -11.70 -4.76 -7.07
N GLU A 34 -11.53 -5.74 -7.89
CA GLU A 34 -11.80 -5.74 -9.33
C GLU A 34 -11.15 -4.58 -10.13
N CYS A 35 -9.95 -4.12 -9.72
CA CYS A 35 -9.21 -3.12 -10.47
C CYS A 35 -8.92 -3.65 -11.89
N ARG A 36 -9.29 -2.88 -12.94
CA ARG A 36 -9.29 -3.33 -14.35
C ARG A 36 -7.92 -3.68 -14.91
N PHE A 37 -6.85 -3.21 -14.28
CA PHE A 37 -5.47 -3.51 -14.67
C PHE A 37 -4.85 -4.70 -13.91
N CYS A 38 -5.50 -5.18 -12.84
CA CYS A 38 -4.88 -6.09 -11.88
C CYS A 38 -5.06 -7.56 -12.27
N GLN A 39 -3.98 -8.18 -12.78
CA GLN A 39 -3.99 -9.60 -13.12
C GLN A 39 -4.19 -10.50 -11.90
N ALA A 40 -3.51 -10.19 -10.80
CA ALA A 40 -3.63 -10.98 -9.57
C ALA A 40 -5.08 -10.99 -9.04
N GLY A 41 -5.76 -9.83 -9.07
CA GLY A 41 -7.18 -9.74 -8.68
C GLY A 41 -8.11 -10.49 -9.63
N SER A 42 -7.72 -10.71 -10.88
CA SER A 42 -8.52 -11.45 -11.87
C SER A 42 -8.29 -12.97 -11.77
N VAL A 43 -7.02 -13.40 -11.66
CA VAL A 43 -6.62 -14.82 -11.73
C VAL A 43 -6.91 -15.57 -10.43
N TYR A 44 -6.75 -14.92 -9.27
CA TYR A 44 -6.89 -15.58 -7.96
C TYR A 44 -8.31 -15.52 -7.39
N LYS A 45 -9.33 -15.34 -8.21
CA LYS A 45 -10.74 -15.45 -7.77
C LYS A 45 -11.13 -16.92 -7.54
N PRO A 46 -12.05 -17.18 -6.61
CA PRO A 46 -12.67 -16.27 -5.62
C PRO A 46 -11.73 -15.90 -4.47
N LEU A 47 -12.11 -14.86 -3.69
CA LEU A 47 -11.46 -14.58 -2.42
C LEU A 47 -11.62 -15.76 -1.46
N ARG A 48 -10.53 -16.14 -0.80
CA ARG A 48 -10.48 -17.19 0.22
C ARG A 48 -9.66 -16.68 1.39
N GLU A 49 -10.24 -16.74 2.57
CA GLU A 49 -9.60 -16.33 3.81
C GLU A 49 -9.22 -17.56 4.64
N LYS A 50 -8.11 -17.50 5.37
CA LYS A 50 -7.83 -18.43 6.46
C LYS A 50 -8.57 -17.98 7.70
N SER A 51 -9.03 -18.95 8.51
CA SER A 51 -9.64 -18.64 9.78
C SER A 51 -8.66 -17.98 10.74
N LEU A 52 -9.18 -17.18 11.65
CA LEU A 52 -8.37 -16.51 12.68
C LEU A 52 -7.60 -17.53 13.54
N GLU A 53 -8.22 -18.66 13.87
CA GLU A 53 -7.61 -19.71 14.69
C GLU A 53 -6.42 -20.37 13.97
N THR A 54 -6.57 -20.66 12.67
CA THR A 54 -5.48 -21.19 11.85
C THR A 54 -4.33 -20.19 11.78
N LEU A 55 -4.62 -18.89 11.58
CA LEU A 55 -3.59 -17.84 11.51
C LEU A 55 -2.85 -17.64 12.83
N LYS A 56 -3.56 -17.66 13.96
CA LYS A 56 -2.95 -17.58 15.30
C LYS A 56 -1.97 -18.73 15.53
N LYS A 57 -2.39 -19.95 15.23
CA LYS A 57 -1.56 -21.14 15.37
C LYS A 57 -0.31 -21.06 14.48
N LEU A 58 -0.49 -20.77 13.18
CA LEU A 58 0.62 -20.66 12.23
C LEU A 58 1.61 -19.57 12.63
N ALA A 59 1.14 -18.40 13.09
CA ALA A 59 2.03 -17.32 13.54
C ALA A 59 2.92 -17.76 14.69
N ILE A 60 2.36 -18.41 15.72
CA ILE A 60 3.11 -18.93 16.86
C ILE A 60 4.13 -19.99 16.42
N ASP A 61 3.69 -20.98 15.63
CA ASP A 61 4.51 -22.11 15.20
C ASP A 61 5.70 -21.64 14.34
N MET A 62 5.43 -20.75 13.37
CA MET A 62 6.46 -20.16 12.50
C MET A 62 7.48 -19.33 13.29
N LEU A 63 7.03 -18.44 14.17
CA LEU A 63 7.92 -17.60 14.99
C LEU A 63 8.79 -18.45 15.93
N LYS A 64 8.25 -19.53 16.50
CA LYS A 64 9.01 -20.46 17.32
C LYS A 64 10.04 -21.27 16.53
N ALA A 65 9.66 -21.67 15.31
CA ALA A 65 10.53 -22.51 14.47
C ALA A 65 11.69 -21.75 13.84
N THR A 66 11.49 -20.47 13.50
CA THR A 66 12.47 -19.65 12.74
C THR A 66 13.30 -18.72 13.61
N GLY A 67 12.74 -18.22 14.72
CA GLY A 67 13.35 -17.16 15.50
C GLY A 67 13.40 -15.80 14.81
N ASN A 68 12.64 -15.59 13.73
CA ASN A 68 12.60 -14.31 13.04
C ASN A 68 12.11 -13.16 13.95
N GLU A 69 12.71 -11.99 13.79
CA GLU A 69 12.36 -10.76 14.51
C GLU A 69 11.29 -9.91 13.79
N GLU A 70 10.73 -10.41 12.70
CA GLU A 70 9.64 -9.76 11.95
C GLU A 70 8.62 -10.79 11.47
N ILE A 71 7.33 -10.46 11.61
CA ILE A 71 6.22 -11.16 10.98
C ILE A 71 5.51 -10.21 10.01
N SER A 72 5.27 -10.66 8.79
CA SER A 72 4.60 -9.90 7.73
C SER A 72 3.32 -10.61 7.30
N LEU A 73 2.21 -9.90 7.26
CA LEU A 73 0.99 -10.42 6.66
C LEU A 73 1.13 -10.40 5.13
N SER A 74 0.61 -11.43 4.46
CA SER A 74 0.64 -11.52 3.00
C SER A 74 -0.77 -11.65 2.44
N SER A 75 -1.10 -10.73 1.55
CA SER A 75 -2.34 -10.76 0.76
C SER A 75 -2.28 -9.73 -0.36
N LEU A 76 -3.26 -9.76 -1.27
CA LEU A 76 -3.44 -8.71 -2.28
C LEU A 76 -4.08 -7.43 -1.70
N SER A 77 -4.73 -7.51 -0.56
CA SER A 77 -5.34 -6.39 0.15
C SER A 77 -5.52 -6.74 1.62
N THR A 78 -4.52 -6.45 2.45
CA THR A 78 -4.49 -6.84 3.87
C THR A 78 -5.64 -6.23 4.67
N SER A 79 -6.00 -4.99 4.39
CA SER A 79 -7.11 -4.30 5.05
C SER A 79 -8.50 -4.86 4.74
N ASP A 80 -8.64 -5.70 3.69
CA ASP A 80 -9.91 -6.33 3.34
C ASP A 80 -10.12 -7.70 4.00
N TYR A 81 -9.17 -8.18 4.81
CA TYR A 81 -9.36 -9.41 5.58
C TYR A 81 -10.42 -9.21 6.67
N SER A 82 -11.42 -10.10 6.72
CA SER A 82 -12.62 -9.91 7.54
C SER A 82 -12.36 -9.81 9.04
N LYS A 83 -11.27 -10.42 9.54
CA LYS A 83 -10.85 -10.44 10.95
C LYS A 83 -9.54 -9.71 11.21
N ILE A 84 -9.25 -8.67 10.42
CA ILE A 84 -7.95 -7.98 10.47
C ILE A 84 -7.66 -7.37 11.86
N LYS A 85 -8.67 -6.80 12.52
CA LYS A 85 -8.51 -6.18 13.85
C LYS A 85 -8.12 -7.21 14.90
N GLU A 86 -8.86 -8.29 14.99
CA GLU A 86 -8.64 -9.37 15.95
C GLU A 86 -7.28 -10.06 15.71
N LEU A 87 -6.88 -10.21 14.46
CA LEU A 87 -5.57 -10.76 14.11
C LEU A 87 -4.44 -9.83 14.56
N ILE A 88 -4.56 -8.52 14.32
CA ILE A 88 -3.54 -7.56 14.70
C ILE A 88 -3.45 -7.44 16.23
N ASP A 89 -4.57 -7.37 16.94
CA ASP A 89 -4.58 -7.32 18.40
C ASP A 89 -3.84 -8.55 18.99
N PHE A 90 -4.12 -9.73 18.46
CA PHE A 90 -3.41 -10.96 18.84
C PHE A 90 -1.91 -10.89 18.54
N LEU A 91 -1.51 -10.46 17.32
CA LEU A 91 -0.11 -10.37 16.95
C LEU A 91 0.65 -9.35 17.80
N ILE A 92 0.03 -8.22 18.16
CA ILE A 92 0.64 -7.23 19.05
C ILE A 92 0.91 -7.84 20.42
N GLU A 93 -0.05 -8.56 21.00
CA GLU A 93 0.11 -9.22 22.30
C GLU A 93 1.26 -10.23 22.27
N GLU A 94 1.30 -11.10 21.25
CA GLU A 94 2.35 -12.12 21.10
C GLU A 94 3.73 -11.55 20.78
N CYS A 95 3.80 -10.49 19.96
CA CYS A 95 5.06 -9.95 19.47
C CYS A 95 5.69 -8.94 20.42
N LYS A 96 4.90 -8.19 21.20
CA LYS A 96 5.37 -7.10 22.06
C LYS A 96 6.41 -7.55 23.08
N SER A 97 6.16 -8.67 23.77
CA SER A 97 7.07 -9.20 24.79
C SER A 97 8.38 -9.75 24.22
N ARG A 98 8.39 -10.07 22.93
CA ARG A 98 9.53 -10.67 22.21
C ARG A 98 10.25 -9.68 21.31
N HIS A 99 9.84 -8.40 21.27
CA HIS A 99 10.37 -7.37 20.37
C HIS A 99 10.30 -7.72 18.87
N ILE A 100 9.28 -8.50 18.47
CA ILE A 100 9.06 -8.91 17.08
C ILE A 100 8.29 -7.82 16.37
N ASN A 101 8.80 -7.35 15.22
CA ASN A 101 8.16 -6.34 14.38
C ASN A 101 6.98 -6.93 13.60
N ILE A 102 5.91 -6.15 13.45
CA ILE A 102 4.75 -6.52 12.62
C ILE A 102 4.76 -5.65 11.38
N SER A 103 4.77 -6.27 10.20
CA SER A 103 4.73 -5.60 8.90
C SER A 103 3.38 -5.85 8.22
N LEU A 104 2.70 -4.78 7.83
CA LEU A 104 1.39 -4.80 7.20
C LEU A 104 1.49 -4.25 5.76
N PRO A 105 1.91 -5.05 4.80
CA PRO A 105 1.93 -4.63 3.40
C PRO A 105 0.53 -4.57 2.81
N SER A 106 0.39 -3.92 1.66
CA SER A 106 -0.85 -3.87 0.89
C SER A 106 -2.05 -3.28 1.64
N LEU A 107 -1.80 -2.29 2.48
CA LEU A 107 -2.87 -1.51 3.12
C LEU A 107 -3.54 -0.58 2.10
N ARG A 108 -4.86 -0.54 2.15
CA ARG A 108 -5.65 0.44 1.40
C ARG A 108 -5.91 1.65 2.27
N ILE A 109 -5.91 2.82 1.64
CA ILE A 109 -6.09 4.09 2.35
C ILE A 109 -7.53 4.28 2.85
N ASP A 110 -8.53 3.77 2.11
CA ASP A 110 -9.95 3.81 2.46
C ASP A 110 -10.35 2.87 3.61
N ALA A 111 -9.56 1.83 3.84
CA ALA A 111 -9.73 0.89 4.94
C ALA A 111 -8.69 1.12 6.06
N PHE A 112 -8.04 2.28 6.03
CA PHE A 112 -7.03 2.65 7.01
C PHE A 112 -7.67 2.93 8.36
N SER A 113 -7.38 2.10 9.35
CA SER A 113 -7.84 2.28 10.73
C SER A 113 -6.70 2.83 11.58
N LEU A 114 -6.90 4.04 12.12
CA LEU A 114 -5.96 4.66 13.06
C LEU A 114 -5.65 3.75 14.26
N ASP A 115 -6.66 3.06 14.78
CA ASP A 115 -6.49 2.15 15.91
C ASP A 115 -5.48 1.04 15.60
N VAL A 116 -5.58 0.46 14.40
CA VAL A 116 -4.68 -0.59 13.94
C VAL A 116 -3.26 -0.06 13.78
N MET A 117 -3.12 1.11 13.17
CA MET A 117 -1.80 1.67 12.88
C MET A 117 -1.12 2.27 14.11
N SER A 118 -1.85 2.91 15.01
CA SER A 118 -1.27 3.42 16.26
C SER A 118 -0.70 2.30 17.12
N LYS A 119 -1.39 1.17 17.19
CA LYS A 119 -0.93 -0.03 17.93
C LYS A 119 0.34 -0.65 17.33
N VAL A 120 0.46 -0.67 16.00
CA VAL A 120 1.65 -1.22 15.31
C VAL A 120 2.85 -0.25 15.36
N GLN A 121 2.61 1.07 15.49
CA GLN A 121 3.67 2.08 15.56
C GLN A 121 4.59 1.99 16.77
N ASP A 122 4.11 1.46 17.86
CA ASP A 122 4.91 1.33 19.09
C ASP A 122 6.14 0.43 18.88
N VAL A 123 6.17 -0.35 17.78
CA VAL A 123 7.24 -1.29 17.48
C VAL A 123 8.26 -0.73 16.50
N LYS A 124 7.85 -0.07 15.40
CA LYS A 124 8.78 0.60 14.45
C LYS A 124 8.08 1.60 13.52
N LYS A 125 8.58 2.84 13.47
CA LYS A 125 8.07 3.85 12.52
C LYS A 125 8.61 3.62 11.11
N SER A 126 7.76 3.10 10.22
CA SER A 126 8.02 3.02 8.78
C SER A 126 7.25 4.11 8.01
N SER A 127 7.64 4.40 6.77
CA SER A 127 6.83 5.23 5.88
C SER A 127 5.53 4.52 5.52
N ILE A 128 4.43 5.27 5.46
CA ILE A 128 3.17 4.74 4.95
C ILE A 128 3.21 4.73 3.43
N THR A 129 2.72 3.65 2.84
CA THR A 129 2.65 3.49 1.39
C THR A 129 1.22 3.28 0.96
N PHE A 130 0.76 4.08 0.02
CA PHE A 130 -0.55 3.98 -0.60
C PHE A 130 -0.42 3.90 -2.12
N ALA A 131 -1.41 3.32 -2.77
CA ALA A 131 -1.45 3.17 -4.21
C ALA A 131 -2.73 3.76 -4.81
N PRO A 132 -2.82 5.09 -4.99
CA PRO A 132 -3.93 5.72 -5.70
C PRO A 132 -4.02 5.27 -7.16
N GLU A 133 -2.88 4.92 -7.76
CA GLU A 133 -2.67 4.49 -9.16
C GLU A 133 -2.93 5.57 -10.20
N ALA A 134 -3.74 6.59 -9.91
CA ALA A 134 -4.02 7.71 -10.79
C ALA A 134 -4.22 9.01 -10.01
N GLY A 135 -3.83 10.14 -10.62
CA GLY A 135 -3.90 11.46 -10.02
C GLY A 135 -5.32 12.00 -9.91
N THR A 136 -6.17 11.73 -10.91
CA THR A 136 -7.53 12.27 -10.97
C THR A 136 -8.59 11.24 -10.57
N GLN A 137 -9.73 11.72 -10.06
CA GLN A 137 -10.89 10.87 -9.77
C GLN A 137 -11.41 10.19 -11.04
N ARG A 138 -11.41 10.90 -12.16
CA ARG A 138 -11.81 10.35 -13.46
C ARG A 138 -11.01 9.09 -13.78
N MET A 139 -9.69 9.15 -13.68
CA MET A 139 -8.84 8.00 -13.98
C MET A 139 -8.98 6.88 -12.93
N ARG A 140 -9.13 7.18 -11.66
CA ARG A 140 -9.43 6.17 -10.63
C ARG A 140 -10.74 5.42 -10.94
N ASN A 141 -11.75 6.12 -11.48
CA ASN A 141 -12.99 5.49 -11.93
C ASN A 141 -12.78 4.64 -13.19
N VAL A 142 -11.98 5.11 -14.17
CA VAL A 142 -11.65 4.33 -15.38
C VAL A 142 -10.98 3.01 -15.03
N ILE A 143 -10.04 3.01 -14.09
CA ILE A 143 -9.32 1.80 -13.67
C ILE A 143 -10.08 0.97 -12.63
N ASN A 144 -11.26 1.40 -12.21
CA ASN A 144 -12.06 0.80 -11.14
C ASN A 144 -11.27 0.62 -9.84
N LYS A 145 -10.56 1.67 -9.42
CA LYS A 145 -9.79 1.61 -8.18
C LYS A 145 -10.69 1.62 -6.94
N GLY A 146 -11.92 2.16 -7.06
CA GLY A 146 -12.86 2.28 -5.96
C GLY A 146 -12.29 3.08 -4.78
N LEU A 147 -11.63 4.21 -5.10
CA LEU A 147 -10.98 5.09 -4.15
C LEU A 147 -11.27 6.54 -4.54
N THR A 148 -11.84 7.31 -3.63
CA THR A 148 -12.12 8.73 -3.86
C THR A 148 -10.91 9.60 -3.48
N GLU A 149 -10.92 10.85 -3.94
CA GLU A 149 -9.94 11.84 -3.48
C GLU A 149 -10.11 12.11 -1.98
N GLU A 150 -11.35 12.15 -1.51
CA GLU A 150 -11.67 12.32 -0.10
C GLU A 150 -11.09 11.19 0.76
N ASP A 151 -11.22 9.93 0.34
CA ASP A 151 -10.60 8.79 1.04
C ASP A 151 -9.08 8.97 1.16
N ILE A 152 -8.42 9.44 0.08
CA ILE A 152 -6.98 9.66 0.08
C ILE A 152 -6.61 10.78 1.07
N ILE A 153 -7.31 11.89 1.02
CA ILE A 153 -7.05 13.03 1.90
C ILE A 153 -7.32 12.66 3.35
N ASN A 154 -8.45 12.01 3.64
CA ASN A 154 -8.80 11.56 4.99
C ASN A 154 -7.77 10.57 5.55
N GLY A 155 -7.35 9.59 4.77
CA GLY A 155 -6.33 8.63 5.17
C GLY A 155 -4.96 9.30 5.46
N CYS A 156 -4.57 10.27 4.64
CA CYS A 156 -3.35 11.05 4.88
C CYS A 156 -3.48 11.95 6.12
N THR A 157 -4.62 12.61 6.31
CA THR A 157 -4.92 13.42 7.50
C THR A 157 -4.79 12.60 8.77
N GLN A 158 -5.40 11.42 8.77
CA GLN A 158 -5.33 10.49 9.90
C GLN A 158 -3.88 10.06 10.18
N ALA A 159 -3.13 9.73 9.14
CA ALA A 159 -1.73 9.36 9.27
C ALA A 159 -0.88 10.51 9.88
N PHE A 160 -1.07 11.73 9.40
CA PHE A 160 -0.36 12.90 9.88
C PHE A 160 -0.73 13.24 11.34
N SER A 161 -2.01 13.15 11.70
CA SER A 161 -2.48 13.32 13.09
C SER A 161 -1.86 12.29 14.04
N ALA A 162 -1.62 11.07 13.55
CA ALA A 162 -0.95 10.02 14.31
C ALA A 162 0.59 10.16 14.35
N GLY A 163 1.15 11.23 13.75
CA GLY A 163 2.56 11.60 13.84
C GLY A 163 3.46 11.07 12.73
N TRP A 164 2.88 10.56 11.61
CA TRP A 164 3.66 10.34 10.40
C TRP A 164 3.95 11.67 9.70
N ASN A 165 5.10 11.74 9.04
CA ASN A 165 5.45 12.85 8.17
C ASN A 165 5.97 12.37 6.80
N LYS A 166 5.91 11.05 6.55
CA LYS A 166 6.40 10.44 5.31
C LYS A 166 5.32 9.57 4.71
N VAL A 167 4.95 9.89 3.46
CA VAL A 167 3.96 9.12 2.68
C VAL A 167 4.57 8.78 1.33
N LYS A 168 4.46 7.52 0.92
CA LYS A 168 4.82 7.06 -0.41
C LYS A 168 3.57 6.74 -1.20
N LEU A 169 3.48 7.28 -2.41
CA LEU A 169 2.33 7.12 -3.30
C LEU A 169 2.79 6.43 -4.59
N TYR A 170 2.04 5.41 -5.01
CA TYR A 170 2.27 4.75 -6.30
C TYR A 170 1.23 5.17 -7.32
N PHE A 171 1.71 5.43 -8.54
CA PHE A 171 0.93 5.81 -9.71
C PHE A 171 1.31 4.98 -10.93
N MET A 172 0.44 4.97 -11.93
CA MET A 172 0.73 4.44 -13.26
C MET A 172 0.55 5.53 -14.31
N LEU A 173 1.43 5.54 -15.30
CA LEU A 173 1.36 6.40 -16.49
C LEU A 173 1.01 5.58 -17.73
N GLY A 174 0.32 6.20 -18.69
CA GLY A 174 -0.06 5.55 -19.93
C GLY A 174 -1.27 4.63 -19.83
N GLN A 175 -2.14 4.89 -18.86
CA GLN A 175 -3.37 4.14 -18.68
C GLN A 175 -4.37 4.39 -19.83
N PRO A 176 -5.28 3.45 -20.14
CA PRO A 176 -6.29 3.66 -21.16
C PRO A 176 -7.08 4.95 -20.93
N THR A 177 -7.24 5.77 -21.97
CA THR A 177 -7.93 7.08 -21.95
C THR A 177 -7.29 8.18 -21.12
N GLU A 178 -6.05 7.99 -20.63
CA GLU A 178 -5.33 8.99 -19.86
C GLU A 178 -5.02 10.25 -20.68
N THR A 179 -5.38 11.41 -20.14
CA THR A 179 -5.12 12.72 -20.73
C THR A 179 -3.93 13.41 -20.02
N ASN A 180 -3.49 14.53 -20.58
CA ASN A 180 -2.45 15.33 -19.93
C ASN A 180 -2.90 15.88 -18.56
N ASP A 181 -4.16 16.23 -18.41
CA ASP A 181 -4.73 16.70 -17.14
C ASP A 181 -4.71 15.59 -16.08
N ASP A 182 -4.88 14.32 -16.47
CA ASP A 182 -4.76 13.20 -15.55
C ASP A 182 -3.32 13.00 -15.09
N VAL A 183 -2.34 13.24 -15.97
CA VAL A 183 -0.92 13.18 -15.63
C VAL A 183 -0.54 14.32 -14.67
N ASP A 184 -1.00 15.54 -14.95
CA ASP A 184 -0.79 16.71 -14.07
C ASP A 184 -1.45 16.50 -12.70
N GLY A 185 -2.63 15.88 -12.67
CA GLY A 185 -3.38 15.54 -11.47
C GLY A 185 -2.60 14.69 -10.46
N ILE A 186 -1.55 13.98 -10.88
CA ILE A 186 -0.65 13.25 -9.96
C ILE A 186 0.03 14.24 -9.01
N MET A 187 0.55 15.31 -9.56
CA MET A 187 1.24 16.33 -8.77
C MET A 187 0.28 17.24 -8.00
N ASP A 188 -0.90 17.53 -8.57
CA ASP A 188 -1.94 18.27 -7.89
C ASP A 188 -2.46 17.51 -6.64
N LEU A 189 -2.59 16.19 -6.72
CA LEU A 189 -2.93 15.36 -5.56
C LEU A 189 -1.81 15.37 -4.51
N CYS A 190 -0.55 15.31 -4.93
CA CYS A 190 0.58 15.40 -4.01
C CYS A 190 0.64 16.76 -3.31
N GLU A 191 0.33 17.86 -4.02
CA GLU A 191 0.26 19.21 -3.45
C GLU A 191 -0.82 19.29 -2.37
N LYS A 192 -2.04 18.84 -2.65
CA LYS A 192 -3.13 18.77 -1.67
C LYS A 192 -2.74 17.98 -0.41
N ILE A 193 -2.07 16.85 -0.58
CA ILE A 193 -1.60 16.05 0.56
C ILE A 193 -0.54 16.82 1.38
N ALA A 194 0.35 17.59 0.73
CA ALA A 194 1.32 18.41 1.43
C ALA A 194 0.65 19.56 2.20
N GLU A 195 -0.35 20.21 1.61
CA GLU A 195 -1.16 21.25 2.26
C GLU A 195 -1.85 20.69 3.51
N VAL A 196 -2.51 19.54 3.39
CA VAL A 196 -3.15 18.85 4.51
C VAL A 196 -2.19 18.59 5.68
N TYR A 197 -0.94 18.19 5.40
CA TYR A 197 0.05 18.02 6.47
C TYR A 197 0.29 19.33 7.24
N TYR A 198 0.47 20.42 6.51
CA TYR A 198 0.76 21.72 7.14
C TYR A 198 -0.44 22.35 7.84
N GLU A 199 -1.65 22.00 7.43
CA GLU A 199 -2.90 22.40 8.09
C GLU A 199 -3.20 21.55 9.33
N THR A 200 -3.01 20.24 9.23
CA THR A 200 -3.37 19.28 10.29
C THR A 200 -2.38 19.27 11.45
N VAL A 201 -1.06 19.41 11.15
CA VAL A 201 -0.01 19.28 12.17
C VAL A 201 0.48 20.66 12.59
N PRO A 202 0.19 21.12 13.84
CA PRO A 202 0.70 22.38 14.36
C PRO A 202 2.24 22.44 14.28
N LYS A 203 2.79 23.62 14.04
CA LYS A 203 4.23 23.81 13.80
C LYS A 203 5.09 23.25 14.94
N GLU A 204 4.63 23.36 16.16
CA GLU A 204 5.30 22.93 17.39
C GLU A 204 5.34 21.40 17.52
N GLN A 205 4.38 20.70 16.89
CA GLN A 205 4.25 19.24 16.95
C GLN A 205 4.91 18.53 15.76
N ARG A 206 5.42 19.29 14.76
CA ARG A 206 6.03 18.73 13.55
C ARG A 206 7.37 18.06 13.88
N LYS A 207 7.43 16.75 13.68
CA LYS A 207 8.67 15.95 13.80
C LYS A 207 9.59 16.09 12.57
N GLY A 208 9.42 17.15 11.79
CA GLY A 208 10.15 17.44 10.57
C GLY A 208 9.25 17.90 9.43
N LYS A 209 9.82 18.04 8.26
CA LYS A 209 9.08 18.43 7.04
C LYS A 209 8.21 17.28 6.55
N CYS A 210 7.09 17.60 5.92
CA CYS A 210 6.36 16.66 5.09
C CYS A 210 7.26 16.07 4.00
N GLN A 211 7.20 14.76 3.80
CA GLN A 211 7.95 14.06 2.77
C GLN A 211 6.99 13.14 1.99
N ILE A 212 6.63 13.55 0.80
CA ILE A 212 5.81 12.78 -0.12
C ILE A 212 6.72 12.22 -1.21
N THR A 213 6.72 10.91 -1.38
CA THR A 213 7.41 10.27 -2.51
C THR A 213 6.37 9.74 -3.47
N ALA A 214 6.21 10.38 -4.61
CA ALA A 214 5.43 9.87 -5.72
C ALA A 214 6.32 9.00 -6.60
N SER A 215 5.94 7.74 -6.78
CA SER A 215 6.63 6.81 -7.69
C SER A 215 5.66 6.36 -8.76
N SER A 216 6.07 6.46 -10.03
CA SER A 216 5.26 5.98 -11.14
C SER A 216 5.88 4.77 -11.82
N SER A 217 5.01 3.89 -12.30
CA SER A 217 5.32 2.80 -13.21
C SER A 217 4.54 3.00 -14.51
N PHE A 218 4.99 2.34 -15.57
CA PHE A 218 4.28 2.39 -16.84
C PHE A 218 3.21 1.31 -16.90
N PHE A 219 2.05 1.67 -17.45
CA PHE A 219 0.97 0.72 -17.68
C PHE A 219 1.39 -0.32 -18.71
N VAL A 220 1.22 -1.59 -18.34
CA VAL A 220 1.39 -2.74 -19.24
C VAL A 220 0.09 -3.52 -19.23
N PRO A 221 -0.57 -3.71 -20.39
CA PRO A 221 -1.73 -4.58 -20.51
C PRO A 221 -1.38 -5.99 -20.06
N LYS A 222 -2.15 -6.57 -19.15
CA LYS A 222 -1.90 -7.91 -18.62
C LYS A 222 -2.99 -8.86 -19.07
N PRO A 223 -2.65 -10.11 -19.48
CA PRO A 223 -3.65 -11.09 -19.86
C PRO A 223 -4.62 -11.38 -18.71
N PHE A 224 -5.84 -11.78 -19.06
CA PHE A 224 -6.96 -12.07 -18.15
C PHE A 224 -7.50 -10.87 -17.37
N THR A 225 -7.12 -9.64 -17.76
CA THR A 225 -7.67 -8.41 -17.17
C THR A 225 -8.64 -7.74 -18.14
N PRO A 226 -9.57 -6.90 -17.67
CA PRO A 226 -10.39 -6.06 -18.54
C PRO A 226 -9.58 -5.20 -19.51
N PHE A 227 -8.37 -4.80 -19.13
CA PHE A 227 -7.48 -3.98 -19.96
C PHE A 227 -6.52 -4.78 -20.85
N GLN A 228 -6.68 -6.11 -20.96
CA GLN A 228 -5.74 -6.94 -21.74
C GLN A 228 -5.64 -6.55 -23.22
N TRP A 229 -6.67 -5.94 -23.77
CA TRP A 229 -6.72 -5.50 -25.19
C TRP A 229 -6.48 -4.00 -25.37
N ALA A 230 -6.21 -3.28 -24.28
CA ALA A 230 -5.86 -1.87 -24.38
C ALA A 230 -4.47 -1.70 -25.02
N PRO A 231 -4.26 -0.67 -25.83
CA PRO A 231 -2.94 -0.39 -26.38
C PRO A 231 -1.97 0.00 -25.27
N MET A 232 -0.73 -0.46 -25.36
CA MET A 232 0.38 0.03 -24.55
C MET A 232 0.99 1.25 -25.24
N CYS A 233 1.32 2.29 -24.50
CA CYS A 233 2.01 3.45 -25.05
C CYS A 233 3.41 3.08 -25.54
N GLU A 234 3.89 3.80 -26.55
CA GLU A 234 5.27 3.70 -26.99
C GLU A 234 6.25 4.33 -25.96
N ALA A 235 7.51 3.91 -25.99
CA ALA A 235 8.50 4.31 -25.01
C ALA A 235 8.66 5.85 -24.90
N HIS A 236 8.65 6.55 -26.05
CA HIS A 236 8.76 8.02 -26.05
C HIS A 236 7.56 8.68 -25.36
N THR A 237 6.34 8.18 -25.58
CA THR A 237 5.13 8.69 -24.92
C THR A 237 5.20 8.53 -23.40
N PHE A 238 5.71 7.41 -22.90
CA PHE A 238 5.93 7.23 -21.47
C PHE A 238 6.94 8.24 -20.90
N LEU A 239 8.04 8.47 -21.61
CA LEU A 239 9.07 9.44 -21.21
C LEU A 239 8.51 10.86 -21.21
N ASP A 240 7.71 11.24 -22.19
CA ASP A 240 7.06 12.54 -22.27
C ASP A 240 6.09 12.76 -21.10
N LYS A 241 5.30 11.75 -20.75
CA LYS A 241 4.42 11.78 -19.56
C LYS A 241 5.22 11.93 -18.27
N ALA A 242 6.29 11.15 -18.09
CA ALA A 242 7.15 11.25 -16.91
C ALA A 242 7.84 12.62 -16.82
N LYS A 243 8.28 13.18 -17.95
CA LYS A 243 8.81 14.54 -18.03
C LYS A 243 7.76 15.57 -17.63
N ARG A 244 6.51 15.43 -18.13
CA ARG A 244 5.40 16.31 -17.76
C ARG A 244 5.14 16.33 -16.26
N VAL A 245 5.15 15.17 -15.60
CA VAL A 245 5.04 15.09 -14.13
C VAL A 245 6.16 15.88 -13.44
N ASN A 246 7.41 15.73 -13.90
CA ASN A 246 8.55 16.49 -13.38
C ASN A 246 8.43 18.00 -13.61
N ASP A 247 7.91 18.42 -14.77
CA ASP A 247 7.73 19.84 -15.08
C ASP A 247 6.61 20.44 -14.23
N LYS A 248 5.51 19.73 -14.05
CA LYS A 248 4.41 20.11 -13.13
C LYS A 248 4.91 20.24 -11.68
N LEU A 249 5.73 19.30 -11.20
CA LEU A 249 6.33 19.38 -9.86
C LEU A 249 7.08 20.70 -9.62
N LYS A 250 7.77 21.23 -10.62
CA LYS A 250 8.53 22.48 -10.50
C LYS A 250 7.64 23.70 -10.25
N THR A 251 6.37 23.64 -10.63
CA THR A 251 5.39 24.72 -10.49
C THR A 251 4.71 24.76 -9.13
N LEU A 252 4.81 23.70 -8.32
CA LEU A 252 4.10 23.55 -7.06
C LEU A 252 4.70 24.41 -5.95
N LEU A 253 3.86 24.87 -5.02
CA LEU A 253 4.27 25.64 -3.84
C LEU A 253 5.07 24.77 -2.86
N ASN A 254 4.57 23.57 -2.59
CA ASN A 254 5.16 22.61 -1.65
C ASN A 254 6.17 21.65 -2.31
N ARG A 255 6.74 22.01 -3.49
CA ARG A 255 7.68 21.16 -4.25
C ARG A 255 8.85 20.60 -3.43
N LYS A 256 9.27 21.31 -2.36
CA LYS A 256 10.36 20.85 -1.47
C LYS A 256 9.94 19.70 -0.55
N SER A 257 8.64 19.44 -0.42
CA SER A 257 8.06 18.32 0.31
C SER A 257 7.78 17.10 -0.56
N ILE A 258 7.89 17.25 -1.88
CA ILE A 258 7.50 16.23 -2.86
C ILE A 258 8.75 15.78 -3.64
N ARG A 259 8.92 14.46 -3.71
CA ARG A 259 9.93 13.80 -4.56
C ARG A 259 9.22 12.91 -5.56
N TYR A 260 9.59 12.99 -6.82
CA TYR A 260 9.12 12.12 -7.89
C TYR A 260 10.24 11.16 -8.34
N ASN A 261 9.90 9.88 -8.52
CA ASN A 261 10.79 8.80 -8.96
C ASN A 261 10.16 8.01 -10.12
#